data_c8d18340c7a6e95dceea715d845eae96
#
_entry.id   c8d18340c7a6e95dceea715d845eae96
#
_cell.length_a   1.000
_cell.length_b   1.000
_cell.length_c   1.000
_cell.angle_alpha   90.00
_cell.angle_beta   90.00
_cell.angle_gamma   90.00
#
_symmetry.space_group_name_H-M   'P 1'
#
loop_
_entity.id
_entity.type
_entity.pdbx_description
1 polymer ?
#
loop_
_entity_poly.entity_id
_entity_poly.type
_entity_poly.pdbx_seq_one_letter_code
_entity_poly.pdbx_strand_id
1 'polypeptide(L)'
;EDWTYDWLDVPALIRGADAAYENPMIDRDPVPTWVDGPVALMGDAAHPMYPTGSNGASQAIIDARVLGAKFIEYGVNASALAAYNEQLCGPVSEVVLRNRGAGPFGLLDLVNNRCGGEFEDIETVVPRYEREEFMARYKAAAGFARDTLNAAAPTIAPGLMVRG
;
A
#
# COMPACT_ATOMS: atom_id res chain seq x y z
N GLU A 1 14.39 18.95 23.86
CA GLU A 1 14.96 17.69 23.32
C GLU A 1 15.61 17.99 22.00
N ASP A 2 16.85 17.50 21.87
CA ASP A 2 17.78 18.01 20.86
C ASP A 2 17.74 17.20 19.57
N TRP A 3 16.59 17.15 18.92
CA TRP A 3 16.45 16.54 17.59
C TRP A 3 16.90 17.53 16.51
N THR A 4 18.19 17.90 16.61
CA THR A 4 18.83 18.81 15.67
C THR A 4 19.96 18.10 14.96
N TYR A 5 19.93 18.14 13.63
CA TYR A 5 20.90 17.53 12.73
C TYR A 5 21.54 18.64 11.89
N ASP A 6 22.72 18.42 11.33
CA ASP A 6 23.41 19.40 10.48
C ASP A 6 22.54 19.92 9.32
N TRP A 7 21.60 19.10 8.87
CA TRP A 7 20.72 19.37 7.73
C TRP A 7 19.25 19.61 8.12
N LEU A 8 18.86 19.43 9.40
CA LEU A 8 17.47 19.54 9.85
C LEU A 8 17.38 19.89 11.33
N ASP A 9 16.68 20.99 11.65
CA ASP A 9 16.24 21.34 12.99
C ASP A 9 14.76 20.98 13.17
N VAL A 10 14.49 19.79 13.71
CA VAL A 10 13.13 19.29 13.92
C VAL A 10 12.35 20.16 14.89
N PRO A 11 12.89 20.62 16.04
CA PRO A 11 12.20 21.58 16.90
C PRO A 11 11.79 22.87 16.19
N ALA A 12 12.64 23.43 15.32
CA ALA A 12 12.28 24.61 14.54
C ALA A 12 11.17 24.31 13.51
N LEU A 13 11.21 23.15 12.87
CA LEU A 13 10.17 22.70 11.95
C LEU A 13 8.81 22.60 12.65
N ILE A 14 8.78 21.98 13.83
CA ILE A 14 7.54 21.84 14.61
C ILE A 14 7.00 23.20 15.07
N ARG A 15 7.87 24.08 15.57
CA ARG A 15 7.47 25.45 15.99
C ARG A 15 7.01 26.33 14.82
N GLY A 16 7.53 26.08 13.62
CA GLY A 16 7.18 26.82 12.41
C GLY A 16 5.93 26.32 11.71
N ALA A 17 5.33 25.23 12.15
CA ALA A 17 4.10 24.70 11.56
C ALA A 17 2.89 25.57 11.98
N ASP A 18 2.03 25.92 11.04
CA ASP A 18 0.80 26.68 11.31
C ASP A 18 -0.21 25.87 12.13
N ALA A 19 -0.22 24.53 11.94
CA ALA A 19 -1.08 23.61 12.67
C ALA A 19 -0.47 22.20 12.72
N ALA A 20 -0.82 21.45 13.76
CA ALA A 20 -0.57 20.02 13.86
C ALA A 20 -1.89 19.27 13.74
N TYR A 21 -1.93 18.27 12.87
CA TYR A 21 -3.12 17.44 12.64
C TYR A 21 -2.85 16.02 13.12
N GLU A 22 -3.81 15.47 13.86
CA GLU A 22 -3.84 14.04 14.18
C GLU A 22 -4.79 13.35 13.20
N ASN A 23 -4.26 12.43 12.41
CA ASN A 23 -5.05 11.62 11.51
C ASN A 23 -5.17 10.21 12.12
N PRO A 24 -6.40 9.77 12.46
CA PRO A 24 -6.59 8.42 12.98
C PRO A 24 -6.21 7.39 11.93
N MET A 25 -5.48 6.36 12.33
CA MET A 25 -5.20 5.21 11.49
C MET A 25 -6.42 4.29 11.53
N ILE A 26 -7.24 4.37 10.50
CA ILE A 26 -8.47 3.57 10.37
C ILE A 26 -8.45 2.74 9.08
N ASP A 27 -9.03 1.56 9.17
CA ASP A 27 -9.39 0.72 8.04
C ASP A 27 -10.84 0.22 8.18
N ARG A 28 -11.28 -0.59 7.27
CA ARG A 28 -12.56 -1.31 7.36
C ARG A 28 -12.37 -2.77 7.00
N ASP A 29 -13.26 -3.60 7.51
CA ASP A 29 -13.33 -4.99 7.07
C ASP A 29 -13.65 -5.03 5.57
N PRO A 30 -12.94 -5.88 4.82
CA PRO A 30 -13.23 -6.08 3.41
C PRO A 30 -14.70 -6.46 3.19
N VAL A 31 -15.28 -5.89 2.14
CA VAL A 31 -16.64 -6.24 1.71
C VAL A 31 -16.58 -7.29 0.60
N PRO A 32 -17.62 -8.12 0.44
CA PRO A 32 -17.62 -9.21 -0.54
C PRO A 32 -17.71 -8.73 -1.99
N THR A 33 -18.14 -7.48 -2.20
CA THR A 33 -18.23 -6.87 -3.52
C THR A 33 -18.09 -5.35 -3.45
N TRP A 34 -17.48 -4.77 -4.47
CA TRP A 34 -17.37 -3.33 -4.67
C TRP A 34 -18.37 -2.78 -5.68
N VAL A 35 -19.21 -3.64 -6.23
CA VAL A 35 -20.14 -3.29 -7.31
C VAL A 35 -21.58 -3.56 -6.90
N ASP A 36 -22.45 -2.58 -7.18
CA ASP A 36 -23.89 -2.71 -7.07
C ASP A 36 -24.56 -2.02 -8.29
N GLY A 37 -25.09 -2.83 -9.19
CA GLY A 37 -25.65 -2.35 -10.45
C GLY A 37 -24.68 -1.49 -11.26
N PRO A 38 -24.99 -0.22 -11.53
CA PRO A 38 -24.12 0.69 -12.30
C PRO A 38 -23.07 1.40 -11.42
N VAL A 39 -22.99 1.09 -10.13
CA VAL A 39 -22.06 1.74 -9.18
C VAL A 39 -20.89 0.84 -8.90
N ALA A 40 -19.67 1.39 -8.90
CA ALA A 40 -18.47 0.73 -8.45
C ALA A 40 -17.69 1.61 -7.45
N LEU A 41 -17.13 0.98 -6.41
CA LEU A 41 -16.24 1.62 -5.46
C LEU A 41 -14.80 1.48 -5.97
N MET A 42 -13.96 2.48 -5.64
CA MET A 42 -12.52 2.52 -5.95
C MET A 42 -11.75 3.18 -4.82
N GLY A 43 -10.46 2.85 -4.72
CA GLY A 43 -9.57 3.47 -3.75
C GLY A 43 -10.08 3.32 -2.32
N ASP A 44 -9.97 4.36 -1.51
CA ASP A 44 -10.38 4.34 -0.10
C ASP A 44 -11.88 4.09 0.11
N ALA A 45 -12.71 4.32 -0.89
CA ALA A 45 -14.13 3.96 -0.84
C ALA A 45 -14.34 2.44 -0.87
N ALA A 46 -13.47 1.70 -1.55
CA ALA A 46 -13.52 0.25 -1.70
C ALA A 46 -12.69 -0.48 -0.64
N HIS A 47 -11.50 0.04 -0.34
CA HIS A 47 -10.47 -0.66 0.45
C HIS A 47 -9.63 0.30 1.31
N PRO A 48 -10.25 1.06 2.24
CA PRO A 48 -9.49 1.86 3.19
C PRO A 48 -8.59 0.93 4.01
N MET A 49 -7.30 1.25 4.09
CA MET A 49 -6.31 0.38 4.69
C MET A 49 -5.33 1.15 5.56
N TYR A 50 -4.76 0.49 6.55
CA TYR A 50 -3.68 1.09 7.33
C TYR A 50 -2.49 1.47 6.45
N PRO A 51 -1.88 2.64 6.70
CA PRO A 51 -0.77 3.16 5.89
C PRO A 51 0.54 2.40 6.09
N THR A 52 0.58 1.39 6.95
CA THR A 52 1.79 0.61 7.28
C THR A 52 2.51 0.04 6.06
N GLY A 53 1.77 -0.31 5.01
CA GLY A 53 2.32 -0.84 3.77
C GLY A 53 2.60 0.20 2.69
N SER A 54 2.20 1.46 2.89
CA SER A 54 2.26 2.53 1.86
C SER A 54 1.57 2.15 0.53
N ASN A 55 0.52 1.33 0.58
CA ASN A 55 -0.10 0.68 -0.59
C ASN A 55 -1.33 1.41 -1.13
N GLY A 56 -2.02 2.22 -0.32
CA GLY A 56 -3.33 2.76 -0.65
C GLY A 56 -3.37 3.53 -1.97
N ALA A 57 -2.51 4.53 -2.14
CA ALA A 57 -2.47 5.34 -3.36
C ALA A 57 -2.09 4.51 -4.61
N SER A 58 -1.11 3.60 -4.47
CA SER A 58 -0.71 2.71 -5.57
C SER A 58 -1.86 1.80 -5.98
N GLN A 59 -2.60 1.28 -5.01
CA GLN A 59 -3.74 0.43 -5.26
C GLN A 59 -4.88 1.17 -5.96
N ALA A 60 -5.18 2.40 -5.54
CA ALA A 60 -6.18 3.24 -6.21
C ALA A 60 -5.83 3.53 -7.69
N ILE A 61 -4.52 3.69 -8.00
CA ILE A 61 -4.06 3.83 -9.38
C ILE A 61 -4.27 2.52 -10.17
N ILE A 62 -4.02 1.37 -9.55
CA ILE A 62 -4.27 0.05 -10.16
C ILE A 62 -5.75 -0.12 -10.44
N ASP A 63 -6.63 0.23 -9.49
CA ASP A 63 -8.08 0.17 -9.67
C ASP A 63 -8.52 0.93 -10.92
N ALA A 64 -8.07 2.19 -11.05
CA ALA A 64 -8.41 3.03 -12.20
C ALA A 64 -7.93 2.41 -13.52
N ARG A 65 -6.71 1.85 -13.53
CA ARG A 65 -6.16 1.21 -14.73
C ARG A 65 -6.89 -0.08 -15.10
N VAL A 66 -7.22 -0.91 -14.13
CA VAL A 66 -7.96 -2.16 -14.37
C VAL A 66 -9.38 -1.85 -14.81
N LEU A 67 -10.08 -0.91 -14.16
CA LEU A 67 -11.40 -0.49 -14.59
C LEU A 67 -11.38 0.05 -16.03
N GLY A 68 -10.39 0.89 -16.37
CA GLY A 68 -10.20 1.37 -17.73
C GLY A 68 -9.95 0.25 -18.74
N ALA A 69 -9.17 -0.76 -18.38
CA ALA A 69 -8.96 -1.96 -19.21
C ALA A 69 -10.27 -2.72 -19.44
N LYS A 70 -11.09 -2.87 -18.37
CA LYS A 70 -12.40 -3.54 -18.50
C LYS A 70 -13.38 -2.74 -19.35
N PHE A 71 -13.35 -1.42 -19.29
CA PHE A 71 -14.15 -0.60 -20.21
C PHE A 71 -13.70 -0.73 -21.68
N ILE A 72 -12.42 -0.93 -21.93
CA ILE A 72 -11.89 -1.19 -23.28
C ILE A 72 -12.36 -2.57 -23.77
N GLU A 73 -12.35 -3.57 -22.89
CA GLU A 73 -12.67 -4.97 -23.21
C GLU A 73 -14.18 -5.20 -23.38
N TYR A 74 -14.99 -4.70 -22.47
CA TYR A 74 -16.43 -4.99 -22.37
C TYR A 74 -17.35 -3.82 -22.76
N GLY A 75 -16.77 -2.62 -22.98
CA GLY A 75 -17.55 -1.37 -23.06
C GLY A 75 -17.92 -0.82 -21.70
N VAL A 76 -18.47 0.41 -21.66
CA VAL A 76 -18.90 1.08 -20.43
C VAL A 76 -20.26 0.54 -20.00
N ASN A 77 -20.25 -0.55 -19.24
CA ASN A 77 -21.46 -1.27 -18.82
C ASN A 77 -21.23 -2.09 -17.53
N ALA A 78 -22.30 -2.71 -17.03
CA ALA A 78 -22.25 -3.52 -15.81
C ALA A 78 -21.31 -4.74 -15.91
N SER A 79 -21.11 -5.30 -17.10
CA SER A 79 -20.18 -6.44 -17.29
C SER A 79 -18.74 -6.03 -17.02
N ALA A 80 -18.34 -4.82 -17.44
CA ALA A 80 -17.04 -4.28 -17.14
C ALA A 80 -16.83 -4.07 -15.63
N LEU A 81 -17.86 -3.57 -14.93
CA LEU A 81 -17.81 -3.39 -13.48
C LEU A 81 -17.71 -4.75 -12.76
N ALA A 82 -18.46 -5.75 -13.19
CA ALA A 82 -18.39 -7.10 -12.63
C ALA A 82 -16.99 -7.70 -12.82
N ALA A 83 -16.40 -7.59 -14.02
CA ALA A 83 -15.05 -8.08 -14.31
C ALA A 83 -13.96 -7.33 -13.53
N TYR A 84 -14.13 -6.02 -13.29
CA TYR A 84 -13.27 -5.24 -12.40
C TYR A 84 -13.32 -5.79 -10.96
N ASN A 85 -14.52 -5.97 -10.42
CA ASN A 85 -14.73 -6.51 -9.09
C ASN A 85 -14.13 -7.92 -8.94
N GLU A 86 -14.38 -8.81 -9.89
CA GLU A 86 -13.84 -10.17 -9.89
C GLU A 86 -12.31 -10.20 -9.86
N GLN A 87 -11.68 -9.29 -10.61
CA GLN A 87 -10.23 -9.23 -10.68
C GLN A 87 -9.57 -8.66 -9.43
N LEU A 88 -10.16 -7.66 -8.77
CA LEU A 88 -9.47 -6.88 -7.73
C LEU A 88 -10.03 -7.06 -6.32
N CYS A 89 -11.33 -7.28 -6.14
CA CYS A 89 -11.93 -7.27 -4.81
C CYS A 89 -11.26 -8.27 -3.85
N GLY A 90 -11.07 -9.51 -4.26
CA GLY A 90 -10.41 -10.53 -3.43
C GLY A 90 -8.94 -10.22 -3.14
N PRO A 91 -8.08 -10.08 -4.16
CA PRO A 91 -6.66 -9.80 -3.95
C PRO A 91 -6.38 -8.53 -3.12
N VAL A 92 -7.14 -7.46 -3.33
CA VAL A 92 -6.95 -6.22 -2.57
C VAL A 92 -7.46 -6.35 -1.13
N SER A 93 -8.53 -7.11 -0.90
CA SER A 93 -8.99 -7.46 0.44
C SER A 93 -7.88 -8.15 1.27
N GLU A 94 -7.11 -9.03 0.64
CA GLU A 94 -5.94 -9.65 1.28
C GLU A 94 -4.86 -8.61 1.65
N VAL A 95 -4.66 -7.57 0.82
CA VAL A 95 -3.73 -6.47 1.13
C VAL A 95 -4.22 -5.69 2.35
N VAL A 96 -5.52 -5.35 2.42
CA VAL A 96 -6.12 -4.66 3.58
C VAL A 96 -5.86 -5.44 4.87
N LEU A 97 -6.18 -6.74 4.88
CA LEU A 97 -5.99 -7.59 6.06
C LEU A 97 -4.51 -7.72 6.45
N ARG A 98 -3.62 -7.83 5.48
CA ARG A 98 -2.18 -7.91 5.70
C ARG A 98 -1.61 -6.62 6.29
N ASN A 99 -2.14 -5.47 5.91
CA ASN A 99 -1.72 -4.16 6.46
C ASN A 99 -2.10 -3.97 7.93
N ARG A 100 -3.00 -4.78 8.49
CA ARG A 100 -3.30 -4.82 9.93
C ARG A 100 -2.17 -5.42 10.75
N GLY A 101 -1.30 -6.20 10.12
CA GLY A 101 -0.06 -6.67 10.74
C GLY A 101 0.98 -5.55 10.82
N ALA A 102 2.10 -5.85 11.47
CA ALA A 102 3.18 -4.89 11.65
C ALA A 102 3.82 -4.41 10.32
N GLY A 103 3.56 -5.07 9.20
CA GLY A 103 4.11 -4.71 7.91
C GLY A 103 5.64 -4.59 7.94
N PRO A 104 6.22 -3.52 7.37
CA PRO A 104 7.66 -3.27 7.46
C PRO A 104 8.12 -2.92 8.88
N PHE A 105 7.20 -2.47 9.75
CA PHE A 105 7.50 -2.14 11.14
C PHE A 105 7.73 -3.36 12.03
N GLY A 106 7.40 -4.57 11.59
CA GLY A 106 7.76 -5.80 12.29
C GLY A 106 9.26 -5.98 12.51
N LEU A 107 10.09 -5.23 11.76
CA LEU A 107 11.51 -5.13 12.04
C LEU A 107 11.80 -4.43 13.37
N LEU A 108 11.00 -3.43 13.75
CA LEU A 108 11.11 -2.74 15.04
C LEU A 108 10.75 -3.68 16.20
N ASP A 109 9.71 -4.49 16.01
CA ASP A 109 9.34 -5.53 16.98
C ASP A 109 10.47 -6.55 17.17
N LEU A 110 11.13 -6.93 16.07
CA LEU A 110 12.27 -7.83 16.12
C LEU A 110 13.43 -7.24 16.93
N VAL A 111 13.76 -5.96 16.72
CA VAL A 111 14.79 -5.24 17.49
C VAL A 111 14.39 -5.16 18.95
N ASN A 112 13.16 -4.72 19.23
CA ASN A 112 12.68 -4.60 20.60
C ASN A 112 12.71 -5.94 21.36
N ASN A 113 12.32 -7.03 20.70
CA ASN A 113 12.33 -8.36 21.31
C ASN A 113 13.75 -8.89 21.61
N ARG A 114 14.75 -8.45 20.85
CA ARG A 114 16.14 -8.89 21.02
C ARG A 114 16.94 -8.09 22.04
N CYS A 115 16.69 -6.80 22.15
CA CYS A 115 17.51 -5.90 22.97
C CYS A 115 16.68 -4.82 23.73
N GLY A 116 15.36 -4.88 23.72
CA GLY A 116 14.53 -3.87 24.37
C GLY A 116 14.56 -2.50 23.68
N GLY A 117 15.07 -2.43 22.45
CA GLY A 117 15.21 -1.18 21.69
C GLY A 117 16.51 -0.40 21.98
N GLU A 118 17.35 -0.86 22.90
CA GLU A 118 18.61 -0.23 23.26
C GLU A 118 19.79 -0.98 22.61
N PHE A 119 20.59 -0.30 21.83
CA PHE A 119 21.79 -0.87 21.17
C PHE A 119 22.76 0.23 20.75
N GLU A 120 24.05 -0.11 20.71
CA GLU A 120 25.10 0.76 20.17
C GLU A 120 25.28 0.57 18.66
N ASP A 121 25.19 -0.69 18.21
CA ASP A 121 25.32 -1.05 16.80
C ASP A 121 24.19 -2.04 16.40
N ILE A 122 23.36 -1.64 15.48
CA ILE A 122 22.26 -2.45 14.95
C ILE A 122 22.74 -3.76 14.31
N GLU A 123 23.95 -3.79 13.78
CA GLU A 123 24.53 -5.00 13.16
C GLU A 123 24.68 -6.15 14.17
N THR A 124 24.86 -5.83 15.45
CA THR A 124 24.97 -6.85 16.52
C THR A 124 23.61 -7.40 16.95
N VAL A 125 22.52 -6.67 16.70
CA VAL A 125 21.16 -7.04 17.09
C VAL A 125 20.40 -7.71 15.94
N VAL A 126 20.38 -7.03 14.79
CA VAL A 126 19.75 -7.52 13.55
C VAL A 126 20.70 -7.19 12.40
N PRO A 127 21.57 -8.12 12.01
CA PRO A 127 22.52 -7.91 10.94
C PRO A 127 21.86 -7.49 9.62
N ARG A 128 22.60 -6.78 8.79
CA ARG A 128 22.10 -6.22 7.53
C ARG A 128 21.41 -7.25 6.64
N TYR A 129 22.01 -8.44 6.50
CA TYR A 129 21.45 -9.50 5.69
C TYR A 129 20.06 -9.93 6.16
N GLU A 130 19.85 -9.98 7.48
CA GLU A 130 18.56 -10.35 8.08
C GLU A 130 17.50 -9.26 7.86
N ARG A 131 17.90 -7.99 7.99
CA ARG A 131 17.04 -6.84 7.69
C ARG A 131 16.62 -6.83 6.20
N GLU A 132 17.58 -7.08 5.31
CA GLU A 132 17.33 -7.16 3.86
C GLU A 132 16.42 -8.34 3.52
N GLU A 133 16.62 -9.51 4.13
CA GLU A 133 15.76 -10.68 3.95
C GLU A 133 14.34 -10.43 4.46
N PHE A 134 14.19 -9.82 5.64
CA PHE A 134 12.90 -9.43 6.19
C PHE A 134 12.15 -8.52 5.23
N MET A 135 12.81 -7.47 4.74
CA MET A 135 12.22 -6.52 3.81
C MET A 135 11.91 -7.14 2.43
N ALA A 136 12.74 -8.05 1.97
CA ALA A 136 12.50 -8.77 0.71
C ALA A 136 11.25 -9.66 0.80
N ARG A 137 11.10 -10.41 1.88
CA ARG A 137 9.88 -11.21 2.15
C ARG A 137 8.64 -10.34 2.24
N TYR A 138 8.73 -9.20 2.92
CA TYR A 138 7.62 -8.26 3.00
C TYR A 138 7.23 -7.72 1.61
N LYS A 139 8.20 -7.24 0.82
CA LYS A 139 7.96 -6.72 -0.54
C LYS A 139 7.36 -7.77 -1.47
N ALA A 140 7.85 -9.00 -1.41
CA ALA A 140 7.31 -10.11 -2.21
C ALA A 140 5.85 -10.41 -1.82
N ALA A 141 5.56 -10.49 -0.52
CA ALA A 141 4.22 -10.75 -0.01
C ALA A 141 3.23 -9.60 -0.29
N ALA A 142 3.72 -8.36 -0.35
CA ALA A 142 2.91 -7.18 -0.66
C ALA A 142 2.75 -6.90 -2.18
N GLY A 143 3.38 -7.72 -3.05
CA GLY A 143 3.32 -7.54 -4.50
C GLY A 143 4.23 -6.43 -5.05
N PHE A 144 5.21 -5.97 -4.25
CA PHE A 144 6.14 -4.89 -4.63
C PHE A 144 7.53 -5.38 -5.03
N ALA A 145 7.68 -6.65 -5.35
CA ALA A 145 8.94 -7.15 -5.87
C ALA A 145 9.23 -6.46 -7.21
N ARG A 146 10.29 -5.64 -7.24
CA ARG A 146 10.64 -4.77 -8.37
C ARG A 146 10.75 -5.52 -9.69
N ASP A 147 11.35 -6.70 -9.67
CA ASP A 147 11.57 -7.49 -10.87
C ASP A 147 10.24 -8.04 -11.42
N THR A 148 9.31 -8.43 -10.55
CA THR A 148 7.95 -8.84 -10.92
C THR A 148 7.17 -7.69 -11.54
N LEU A 149 7.25 -6.49 -10.93
CA LEU A 149 6.57 -5.30 -11.44
C LEU A 149 7.14 -4.87 -12.80
N ASN A 150 8.45 -4.90 -12.97
CA ASN A 150 9.11 -4.52 -14.22
C ASN A 150 8.87 -5.53 -15.35
N ALA A 151 8.66 -6.79 -15.02
CA ALA A 151 8.34 -7.86 -15.99
C ALA A 151 6.86 -7.93 -16.35
N ALA A 152 5.98 -7.27 -15.59
CA ALA A 152 4.54 -7.29 -15.85
C ALA A 152 4.19 -6.56 -17.13
N ALA A 153 3.31 -7.16 -17.92
CA ALA A 153 2.75 -6.51 -19.09
C ALA A 153 1.93 -5.27 -18.68
N PRO A 154 1.89 -4.22 -19.55
CA PRO A 154 1.02 -3.06 -19.27
C PRO A 154 -0.44 -3.52 -19.10
N THR A 155 -1.11 -3.01 -18.08
CA THR A 155 -2.55 -3.27 -17.82
C THR A 155 -3.41 -2.85 -19.02
N ILE A 156 -3.02 -1.79 -19.71
CA ILE A 156 -3.64 -1.30 -20.95
C ILE A 156 -2.54 -1.24 -22.00
N ALA A 157 -2.73 -1.95 -23.11
CA ALA A 157 -1.78 -1.92 -24.21
C ALA A 157 -1.69 -0.50 -24.81
N PRO A 158 -0.50 -0.08 -25.30
CA PRO A 158 -0.35 1.25 -25.92
C PRO A 158 -1.33 1.42 -27.09
N GLY A 159 -1.95 2.60 -27.17
CA GLY A 159 -2.86 2.97 -28.26
C GLY A 159 -4.31 2.50 -28.09
N LEU A 160 -4.63 1.73 -27.05
CA LEU A 160 -6.01 1.39 -26.74
C LEU A 160 -6.69 2.53 -25.98
N MET A 161 -7.95 2.79 -26.33
CA MET A 161 -8.80 3.80 -25.67
C MET A 161 -10.21 3.23 -25.47
N VAL A 162 -10.88 3.73 -24.46
CA VAL A 162 -12.31 3.48 -24.25
C VAL A 162 -13.08 4.06 -25.44
N ARG A 163 -13.92 3.26 -26.06
CA ARG A 163 -14.82 3.74 -27.14
C ARG A 163 -16.11 4.22 -26.47
N GLY A 164 -16.48 5.44 -26.75
CA GLY A 164 -17.75 6.05 -26.34
C GLY A 164 -18.94 5.43 -27.02
#